data_2acf5062f579e6f24b6ce90b4a96fbef
#
_entry.id   2acf5062f579e6f24b6ce90b4a96fbef
#
_cell.length_a   1.000
_cell.length_b   1.000
_cell.length_c   1.000
_cell.angle_alpha   90.00
_cell.angle_beta   90.00
_cell.angle_gamma   90.00
#
_symmetry.space_group_name_H-M   'P 1'
#
loop_
_entity.id
_entity.type
_entity.pdbx_description
1 polymer ?
#
loop_
_entity_poly.entity_id
_entity_poly.type
_entity_poly.pdbx_seq_one_letter_code
_entity_poly.pdbx_strand_id
1 'polypeptide(L)'
;MNAVAQENSGSAHTDETVQRQKVALIVSPKGSPLWQATTPLRAGIRAAYERVKDKYELVEFTLSEPSAVRDVLNSAADAGAMLAIGPVSKPAVQAVSELSYLPLPVVAINRAHTERIPELMLTLDMSVESEAEQLVKIALENTASEQNAAKSFVIFTTGSDYDDKLARTIERELAKSGVSAERRSISPEQLSYLRQEMRGKSFRGVFFAMSAQQASLLRPYIPPELPVFGTTYTSPLHLQDRMQAKTQANDLVGMVTLELPAETKLPLSSYSGYMKEYDKMSQEERQMFAVGIDAWQVGEQWLKWAKDFSFSESMSGRLTYSSEDGQRVIRQLDKAVVNPSKTGSAEEDLVQFTEDAGDAGL
;
A
#
# COMPACT_ATOMS: atom_id res chain seq x y z
N MET A 1 -37.08 57.70 47.93
CA MET A 1 -36.09 57.71 46.85
C MET A 1 -35.28 56.44 46.93
N ASN A 2 -35.67 55.43 46.14
CA ASN A 2 -35.02 54.14 46.17
C ASN A 2 -33.98 54.11 45.06
N ALA A 3 -32.72 53.90 45.41
CA ALA A 3 -31.65 53.63 44.47
C ALA A 3 -31.56 52.10 44.26
N VAL A 4 -31.80 51.69 43.03
CA VAL A 4 -31.67 50.30 42.58
C VAL A 4 -30.21 50.09 42.21
N ALA A 5 -29.54 49.17 42.89
CA ALA A 5 -28.20 48.69 42.51
C ALA A 5 -28.34 47.69 41.36
N GLN A 6 -27.67 47.97 40.24
CA GLN A 6 -27.54 47.07 39.12
C GLN A 6 -26.37 46.12 39.35
N GLU A 7 -26.66 44.86 39.61
CA GLU A 7 -25.65 43.79 39.61
C GLU A 7 -25.21 43.47 38.17
N ASN A 8 -23.96 43.74 37.91
CA ASN A 8 -23.31 43.45 36.65
C ASN A 8 -22.73 42.01 36.75
N SER A 9 -23.51 41.00 36.33
CA SER A 9 -23.04 39.62 36.22
C SER A 9 -22.17 39.47 34.98
N GLY A 10 -20.88 39.71 35.17
CA GLY A 10 -19.87 39.33 34.16
C GLY A 10 -19.80 37.83 34.04
N SER A 11 -20.34 37.26 32.97
CA SER A 11 -20.08 35.89 32.58
C SER A 11 -18.61 35.73 32.16
N ALA A 12 -17.83 35.18 33.04
CA ALA A 12 -16.51 34.69 32.65
C ALA A 12 -16.68 33.52 31.65
N HIS A 13 -16.48 33.80 30.38
CA HIS A 13 -16.21 32.76 29.41
C HIS A 13 -14.87 32.16 29.80
N THR A 14 -14.89 31.02 30.51
CA THR A 14 -13.78 30.12 30.59
C THR A 14 -13.56 29.57 29.18
N ASP A 15 -12.55 30.09 28.51
CA ASP A 15 -11.96 29.48 27.30
C ASP A 15 -11.42 28.11 27.78
N GLU A 16 -12.23 27.06 27.69
CA GLU A 16 -11.75 25.68 27.78
C GLU A 16 -10.84 25.46 26.58
N THR A 17 -9.55 25.67 26.78
CA THR A 17 -8.54 25.22 25.82
C THR A 17 -8.69 23.72 25.69
N VAL A 18 -9.38 23.27 24.63
CA VAL A 18 -9.52 21.86 24.29
C VAL A 18 -8.10 21.30 24.17
N GLN A 19 -7.70 20.50 25.15
CA GLN A 19 -6.37 19.88 25.15
C GLN A 19 -6.30 18.91 23.97
N ARG A 20 -5.49 19.24 22.95
CA ARG A 20 -5.28 18.41 21.78
C ARG A 20 -4.63 17.09 22.16
N GLN A 21 -5.10 15.99 21.57
CA GLN A 21 -4.50 14.67 21.77
C GLN A 21 -3.16 14.60 21.02
N LYS A 22 -2.10 14.20 21.72
CA LYS A 22 -0.77 14.13 21.11
C LYS A 22 -0.55 12.80 20.39
N VAL A 23 -0.08 12.86 19.15
CA VAL A 23 0.30 11.73 18.32
C VAL A 23 1.79 11.80 18.02
N ALA A 24 2.51 10.74 18.31
CA ALA A 24 3.93 10.62 17.99
C ALA A 24 4.12 10.09 16.57
N LEU A 25 4.96 10.75 15.79
CA LEU A 25 5.44 10.25 14.50
C LEU A 25 6.87 9.74 14.66
N ILE A 26 7.06 8.43 14.54
CA ILE A 26 8.38 7.80 14.64
C ILE A 26 9.10 7.90 13.31
N VAL A 27 10.17 8.69 13.27
CA VAL A 27 10.92 9.00 12.05
C VAL A 27 12.37 8.53 12.14
N SER A 28 12.98 8.30 10.99
CA SER A 28 14.42 8.05 10.89
C SER A 28 15.22 9.35 11.08
N PRO A 29 16.53 9.28 11.38
CA PRO A 29 17.38 10.46 11.48
C PRO A 29 17.36 11.30 10.18
N LYS A 30 17.26 12.62 10.33
CA LYS A 30 17.30 13.55 9.19
C LYS A 30 18.58 13.34 8.36
N GLY A 31 18.42 13.32 7.03
CA GLY A 31 19.51 13.10 6.10
C GLY A 31 19.90 11.65 5.86
N SER A 32 19.35 10.69 6.60
CA SER A 32 19.55 9.26 6.31
C SER A 32 18.83 8.84 4.99
N PRO A 33 19.30 7.78 4.31
CA PRO A 33 18.60 7.27 3.12
C PRO A 33 17.13 6.93 3.39
N LEU A 34 16.83 6.36 4.56
CA LEU A 34 15.46 6.04 4.96
C LEU A 34 14.62 7.29 5.20
N TRP A 35 15.21 8.37 5.76
CA TRP A 35 14.55 9.66 5.88
C TRP A 35 14.11 10.20 4.51
N GLN A 36 15.00 10.13 3.52
CA GLN A 36 14.70 10.57 2.16
C GLN A 36 13.60 9.71 1.51
N ALA A 37 13.77 8.40 1.55
CA ALA A 37 12.81 7.44 1.00
C ALA A 37 11.41 7.54 1.61
N THR A 38 11.28 7.91 2.90
CA THR A 38 9.99 8.05 3.58
C THR A 38 9.42 9.47 3.57
N THR A 39 10.00 10.40 2.81
CA THR A 39 9.51 11.78 2.69
C THR A 39 8.05 11.85 2.21
N PRO A 40 7.63 11.14 1.16
CA PRO A 40 6.23 11.16 0.72
C PRO A 40 5.27 10.59 1.76
N LEU A 41 5.65 9.53 2.47
CA LEU A 41 4.86 8.96 3.56
C LEU A 41 4.60 10.00 4.66
N ARG A 42 5.66 10.68 5.13
CA ARG A 42 5.52 11.75 6.13
C ARG A 42 4.69 12.91 5.62
N ALA A 43 4.80 13.25 4.33
CA ALA A 43 3.96 14.25 3.71
C ALA A 43 2.48 13.85 3.74
N GLY A 44 2.15 12.58 3.45
CA GLY A 44 0.79 12.05 3.55
C GLY A 44 0.24 12.10 4.98
N ILE A 45 1.02 11.65 5.97
CA ILE A 45 0.63 11.74 7.40
C ILE A 45 0.36 13.19 7.80
N ARG A 46 1.23 14.12 7.42
CA ARG A 46 1.05 15.54 7.74
C ARG A 46 -0.15 16.15 7.02
N ALA A 47 -0.40 15.78 5.76
CA ALA A 47 -1.56 16.25 5.00
C ALA A 47 -2.87 15.79 5.66
N ALA A 48 -2.92 14.57 6.17
CA ALA A 48 -4.06 14.06 6.93
C ALA A 48 -4.21 14.79 8.29
N TYR A 49 -3.11 14.97 9.01
CA TYR A 49 -3.07 15.71 10.28
C TYR A 49 -3.57 17.16 10.12
N GLU A 50 -3.16 17.89 9.08
CA GLU A 50 -3.58 19.29 8.88
C GLU A 50 -5.10 19.49 8.83
N ARG A 51 -5.85 18.46 8.46
CA ARG A 51 -7.33 18.50 8.45
C ARG A 51 -7.97 18.36 9.83
N VAL A 52 -7.21 17.89 10.79
CA VAL A 52 -7.68 17.58 12.15
C VAL A 52 -6.78 18.19 13.24
N LYS A 53 -5.93 19.14 12.88
CA LYS A 53 -4.95 19.77 13.79
C LYS A 53 -5.58 20.50 14.98
N ASP A 54 -6.85 20.82 14.92
CA ASP A 54 -7.57 21.39 16.05
C ASP A 54 -7.83 20.37 17.15
N LYS A 55 -7.85 19.06 16.82
CA LYS A 55 -8.06 17.93 17.74
C LYS A 55 -6.75 17.30 18.20
N TYR A 56 -5.74 17.33 17.35
CA TYR A 56 -4.49 16.60 17.55
C TYR A 56 -3.26 17.52 17.52
N GLU A 57 -2.19 17.05 18.15
CA GLU A 57 -0.84 17.60 18.06
C GLU A 57 0.10 16.52 17.54
N LEU A 58 0.78 16.75 16.43
CA LEU A 58 1.73 15.80 15.83
C LEU A 58 3.16 16.15 16.26
N VAL A 59 3.84 15.22 16.96
CA VAL A 59 5.22 15.40 17.46
C VAL A 59 6.12 14.31 16.89
N GLU A 60 7.28 14.70 16.35
CA GLU A 60 8.25 13.76 15.78
C GLU A 60 9.22 13.23 16.82
N PHE A 61 9.45 11.92 16.81
CA PHE A 61 10.44 11.22 17.61
C PHE A 61 11.40 10.47 16.69
N THR A 62 12.69 10.71 16.85
CA THR A 62 13.73 10.12 15.99
C THR A 62 14.15 8.75 16.50
N LEU A 63 14.03 7.74 15.64
CA LEU A 63 14.54 6.39 15.87
C LEU A 63 15.82 6.18 15.03
N SER A 64 16.98 6.19 15.69
CA SER A 64 18.27 6.06 15.03
C SER A 64 18.62 4.62 14.67
N GLU A 65 18.23 3.67 15.51
CA GLU A 65 18.47 2.24 15.30
C GLU A 65 17.31 1.40 15.87
N PRO A 66 17.04 0.21 15.34
CA PRO A 66 15.93 -0.64 15.80
C PRO A 66 15.97 -0.98 17.30
N SER A 67 17.15 -1.15 17.86
CA SER A 67 17.37 -1.45 19.29
C SER A 67 16.88 -0.35 20.24
N ALA A 68 16.85 0.90 19.79
CA ALA A 68 16.39 2.07 20.56
C ALA A 68 14.86 2.23 20.57
N VAL A 69 14.10 1.35 19.91
CA VAL A 69 12.65 1.51 19.73
C VAL A 69 11.89 1.60 21.07
N ARG A 70 12.30 0.83 22.07
CA ARG A 70 11.70 0.87 23.42
C ARG A 70 11.82 2.25 24.05
N ASP A 71 13.03 2.81 24.01
CA ASP A 71 13.32 4.11 24.64
C ASP A 71 12.60 5.25 23.93
N VAL A 72 12.50 5.16 22.60
CA VAL A 72 11.76 6.13 21.78
C VAL A 72 10.26 6.09 22.09
N LEU A 73 9.67 4.90 22.22
CA LEU A 73 8.26 4.75 22.57
C LEU A 73 7.98 5.21 24.01
N ASN A 74 8.86 4.92 24.95
CA ASN A 74 8.76 5.44 26.33
C ASN A 74 8.83 6.98 26.33
N SER A 75 9.79 7.56 25.61
CA SER A 75 9.91 9.02 25.49
C SER A 75 8.66 9.67 24.88
N ALA A 76 8.03 9.01 23.91
CA ALA A 76 6.77 9.47 23.32
C ALA A 76 5.62 9.43 24.36
N ALA A 77 5.52 8.34 25.12
CA ALA A 77 4.52 8.19 26.18
C ALA A 77 4.73 9.22 27.31
N ASP A 78 5.97 9.42 27.75
CA ASP A 78 6.34 10.40 28.79
C ASP A 78 6.04 11.85 28.34
N ALA A 79 6.14 12.11 27.03
CA ALA A 79 5.73 13.39 26.42
C ALA A 79 4.20 13.53 26.30
N GLY A 80 3.42 12.53 26.71
CA GLY A 80 1.96 12.52 26.69
C GLY A 80 1.35 12.10 25.34
N ALA A 81 2.11 11.41 24.48
CA ALA A 81 1.54 10.86 23.26
C ALA A 81 0.59 9.70 23.58
N MET A 82 -0.56 9.68 22.92
CA MET A 82 -1.59 8.64 23.06
C MET A 82 -1.50 7.57 21.98
N LEU A 83 -0.75 7.83 20.91
CA LEU A 83 -0.55 6.96 19.77
C LEU A 83 0.82 7.22 19.17
N ALA A 84 1.47 6.19 18.64
CA ALA A 84 2.62 6.32 17.75
C ALA A 84 2.28 5.81 16.34
N ILE A 85 2.59 6.59 15.31
CA ILE A 85 2.54 6.20 13.90
C ILE A 85 3.98 5.97 13.42
N GLY A 86 4.24 4.80 12.86
CA GLY A 86 5.59 4.27 12.64
C GLY A 86 5.99 3.27 13.71
N PRO A 87 7.19 2.66 13.59
CA PRO A 87 8.20 2.89 12.56
C PRO A 87 7.85 2.30 11.20
N VAL A 88 8.73 2.58 10.19
CA VAL A 88 8.53 2.15 8.81
C VAL A 88 9.49 1.03 8.39
N SER A 89 10.73 1.03 8.87
CA SER A 89 11.72 0.02 8.45
C SER A 89 11.37 -1.36 9.00
N LYS A 90 11.53 -2.41 8.19
CA LYS A 90 11.28 -3.81 8.61
C LYS A 90 12.00 -4.17 9.91
N PRO A 91 13.31 -3.86 10.10
CA PRO A 91 13.99 -4.15 11.36
C PRO A 91 13.40 -3.44 12.57
N ALA A 92 12.96 -2.18 12.41
CA ALA A 92 12.35 -1.44 13.52
C ALA A 92 10.93 -1.95 13.85
N VAL A 93 10.13 -2.29 12.83
CA VAL A 93 8.81 -2.92 13.02
C VAL A 93 8.95 -4.27 13.73
N GLN A 94 9.96 -5.06 13.32
CA GLN A 94 10.29 -6.32 13.98
C GLN A 94 10.66 -6.11 15.46
N ALA A 95 11.51 -5.11 15.75
CA ALA A 95 11.90 -4.78 17.12
C ALA A 95 10.71 -4.36 17.99
N VAL A 96 9.73 -3.61 17.43
CA VAL A 96 8.47 -3.30 18.14
C VAL A 96 7.69 -4.57 18.45
N SER A 97 7.57 -5.48 17.48
CA SER A 97 6.80 -6.72 17.65
C SER A 97 7.40 -7.69 18.69
N GLU A 98 8.68 -7.55 19.02
CA GLU A 98 9.39 -8.35 20.02
C GLU A 98 9.32 -7.78 21.44
N LEU A 99 8.76 -6.57 21.59
CA LEU A 99 8.57 -5.98 22.91
C LEU A 99 7.48 -6.71 23.69
N SER A 100 7.76 -7.05 24.94
CA SER A 100 6.78 -7.68 25.82
C SER A 100 5.66 -6.74 26.28
N TYR A 101 5.90 -5.44 26.18
CA TYR A 101 4.98 -4.38 26.58
C TYR A 101 5.19 -3.14 25.71
N LEU A 102 4.09 -2.51 25.29
CA LEU A 102 4.08 -1.22 24.61
C LEU A 102 3.50 -0.14 25.55
N PRO A 103 4.19 1.00 25.73
CA PRO A 103 3.71 2.06 26.64
C PRO A 103 2.51 2.84 26.09
N LEU A 104 2.26 2.73 24.76
CA LEU A 104 1.16 3.37 24.05
C LEU A 104 0.80 2.54 22.80
N PRO A 105 -0.40 2.72 22.24
CA PRO A 105 -0.79 2.15 20.95
C PRO A 105 0.18 2.54 19.82
N VAL A 106 0.47 1.59 18.91
CA VAL A 106 1.41 1.77 17.79
C VAL A 106 0.75 1.33 16.50
N VAL A 107 0.79 2.17 15.46
CA VAL A 107 0.51 1.79 14.07
C VAL A 107 1.83 1.71 13.31
N ALA A 108 2.38 0.52 13.18
CA ALA A 108 3.61 0.26 12.44
C ALA A 108 3.34 0.13 10.94
N ILE A 109 4.16 0.78 10.12
CA ILE A 109 3.94 0.83 8.67
C ILE A 109 4.91 -0.12 7.99
N ASN A 110 4.69 -1.38 8.16
CA ASN A 110 5.30 -2.52 7.48
C ASN A 110 4.85 -3.82 8.15
N ARG A 111 5.28 -4.96 7.58
CA ARG A 111 4.99 -6.29 8.12
C ARG A 111 6.02 -6.70 9.17
N ALA A 112 5.56 -7.23 10.31
CA ALA A 112 6.40 -7.97 11.25
C ALA A 112 6.47 -9.45 10.82
N HIS A 113 7.64 -10.06 11.00
CA HIS A 113 7.86 -11.49 10.70
C HIS A 113 7.72 -12.34 11.98
N THR A 114 6.63 -12.12 12.72
CA THR A 114 6.30 -12.88 13.93
C THR A 114 4.84 -13.30 13.87
N GLU A 115 4.54 -14.46 14.46
CA GLU A 115 3.16 -14.95 14.58
C GLU A 115 2.39 -14.18 15.67
N ARG A 116 3.10 -13.70 16.68
CA ARG A 116 2.48 -12.96 17.78
C ARG A 116 2.88 -11.49 17.75
N ILE A 117 1.93 -10.65 17.47
CA ILE A 117 2.05 -9.18 17.50
C ILE A 117 1.47 -8.68 18.84
N PRO A 118 2.14 -7.72 19.55
CA PRO A 118 1.59 -7.14 20.78
C PRO A 118 0.20 -6.53 20.57
N GLU A 119 -0.68 -6.66 21.57
CA GLU A 119 -2.08 -6.20 21.48
C GLU A 119 -2.24 -4.71 21.15
N LEU A 120 -1.29 -3.88 21.60
CA LEU A 120 -1.30 -2.44 21.31
C LEU A 120 -0.63 -2.07 20.00
N MET A 121 -0.20 -3.03 19.19
CA MET A 121 0.43 -2.79 17.89
C MET A 121 -0.52 -3.20 16.77
N LEU A 122 -0.80 -2.29 15.84
CA LEU A 122 -1.33 -2.62 14.52
C LEU A 122 -0.21 -2.56 13.47
N THR A 123 -0.27 -3.43 12.49
CA THR A 123 0.61 -3.37 11.32
C THR A 123 -0.19 -3.01 10.08
N LEU A 124 0.21 -1.94 9.38
CA LEU A 124 -0.29 -1.58 8.05
C LEU A 124 0.74 -2.06 7.02
N ASP A 125 0.42 -3.14 6.33
CA ASP A 125 1.36 -3.81 5.43
C ASP A 125 1.39 -3.14 4.04
N MET A 126 2.58 -2.65 3.66
CA MET A 126 2.87 -2.09 2.34
C MET A 126 3.97 -2.89 1.61
N SER A 127 4.17 -4.13 2.02
CA SER A 127 5.26 -4.95 1.49
C SER A 127 4.95 -5.56 0.13
N VAL A 128 6.03 -5.86 -0.60
CA VAL A 128 5.97 -6.65 -1.85
C VAL A 128 5.31 -8.01 -1.62
N GLU A 129 5.46 -8.55 -0.43
CA GLU A 129 4.88 -9.82 -0.01
C GLU A 129 3.34 -9.75 -0.01
N SER A 130 2.75 -8.64 0.43
CA SER A 130 1.30 -8.42 0.41
C SER A 130 0.75 -8.30 -1.01
N GLU A 131 1.44 -7.57 -1.89
CA GLU A 131 1.02 -7.47 -3.29
C GLU A 131 1.13 -8.81 -4.04
N ALA A 132 2.20 -9.54 -3.82
CA ALA A 132 2.39 -10.86 -4.42
C ALA A 132 1.30 -11.85 -3.97
N GLU A 133 0.91 -11.84 -2.69
CA GLU A 133 -0.16 -12.67 -2.14
C GLU A 133 -1.51 -12.37 -2.83
N GLN A 134 -1.87 -11.10 -2.98
CA GLN A 134 -3.08 -10.68 -3.68
C GLN A 134 -3.05 -11.05 -5.17
N LEU A 135 -1.93 -10.79 -5.84
CA LEU A 135 -1.78 -11.09 -7.27
C LEU A 135 -1.87 -12.58 -7.56
N VAL A 136 -1.24 -13.41 -6.72
CA VAL A 136 -1.29 -14.88 -6.85
C VAL A 136 -2.73 -15.38 -6.66
N LYS A 137 -3.45 -14.88 -5.65
CA LYS A 137 -4.88 -15.21 -5.46
C LYS A 137 -5.69 -14.91 -6.71
N ILE A 138 -5.57 -13.71 -7.26
CA ILE A 138 -6.25 -13.30 -8.50
C ILE A 138 -5.85 -14.18 -9.68
N ALA A 139 -4.58 -14.52 -9.82
CA ALA A 139 -4.09 -15.38 -10.92
C ALA A 139 -4.65 -16.80 -10.82
N LEU A 140 -4.74 -17.35 -9.61
CA LEU A 140 -5.33 -18.68 -9.38
C LEU A 140 -6.82 -18.70 -9.71
N GLU A 141 -7.56 -17.67 -9.30
CA GLU A 141 -8.99 -17.52 -9.60
C GLU A 141 -9.23 -17.35 -11.11
N ASN A 142 -8.49 -16.46 -11.77
CA ASN A 142 -8.63 -16.21 -13.22
C ASN A 142 -8.26 -17.41 -14.10
N THR A 143 -7.47 -18.33 -13.59
CA THR A 143 -7.00 -19.49 -14.32
C THR A 143 -7.58 -20.82 -13.80
N ALA A 144 -8.58 -20.74 -12.94
CA ALA A 144 -9.23 -21.94 -12.35
C ALA A 144 -9.95 -22.73 -13.44
N SER A 145 -9.41 -23.88 -13.83
CA SER A 145 -10.04 -24.86 -14.72
C SER A 145 -9.38 -26.21 -14.55
N GLU A 146 -10.11 -27.30 -14.82
CA GLU A 146 -9.54 -28.66 -14.80
C GLU A 146 -8.35 -28.81 -15.74
N GLN A 147 -8.41 -28.17 -16.91
CA GLN A 147 -7.35 -28.20 -17.93
C GLN A 147 -6.05 -27.51 -17.46
N ASN A 148 -6.13 -26.63 -16.50
CA ASN A 148 -5.01 -25.87 -15.94
C ASN A 148 -4.49 -26.44 -14.63
N ALA A 149 -5.18 -27.39 -13.99
CA ALA A 149 -4.85 -27.87 -12.66
C ALA A 149 -3.43 -28.42 -12.52
N ALA A 150 -2.92 -29.09 -13.56
CA ALA A 150 -1.57 -29.67 -13.58
C ALA A 150 -0.50 -28.74 -14.18
N LYS A 151 -0.85 -27.56 -14.67
CA LYS A 151 0.08 -26.65 -15.35
C LYS A 151 0.76 -25.73 -14.33
N SER A 152 2.05 -25.44 -14.57
CA SER A 152 2.83 -24.47 -13.81
C SER A 152 2.64 -23.04 -14.36
N PHE A 153 2.94 -22.04 -13.55
CA PHE A 153 3.17 -20.68 -14.02
C PHE A 153 4.63 -20.51 -14.45
N VAL A 154 4.88 -19.47 -15.25
CA VAL A 154 6.23 -18.96 -15.48
C VAL A 154 6.33 -17.54 -14.89
N ILE A 155 7.45 -17.24 -14.22
CA ILE A 155 7.74 -15.96 -13.62
C ILE A 155 8.96 -15.37 -14.32
N PHE A 156 8.78 -14.27 -15.03
CA PHE A 156 9.89 -13.58 -15.68
C PHE A 156 10.44 -12.47 -14.77
N THR A 157 11.77 -12.40 -14.67
CA THR A 157 12.53 -11.39 -13.93
C THR A 157 13.70 -10.90 -14.77
N THR A 158 14.23 -9.71 -14.48
CA THR A 158 15.45 -9.21 -15.15
C THR A 158 16.73 -9.64 -14.45
N GLY A 159 16.62 -10.21 -13.24
CA GLY A 159 17.76 -10.56 -12.41
C GLY A 159 18.29 -9.39 -11.55
N SER A 160 17.61 -8.23 -11.54
CA SER A 160 17.89 -7.21 -10.52
C SER A 160 17.48 -7.72 -9.13
N ASP A 161 18.11 -7.19 -8.07
CA ASP A 161 17.82 -7.62 -6.69
C ASP A 161 16.33 -7.46 -6.32
N TYR A 162 15.70 -6.38 -6.78
CA TYR A 162 14.29 -6.13 -6.53
C TYR A 162 13.38 -7.09 -7.30
N ASP A 163 13.60 -7.23 -8.60
CA ASP A 163 12.81 -8.12 -9.46
C ASP A 163 12.94 -9.58 -9.02
N ASP A 164 14.14 -10.00 -8.68
CA ASP A 164 14.38 -11.34 -8.16
C ASP A 164 13.74 -11.59 -6.79
N LYS A 165 13.70 -10.58 -5.95
CA LYS A 165 12.97 -10.63 -4.67
C LYS A 165 11.46 -10.79 -4.91
N LEU A 166 10.89 -10.00 -5.82
CA LEU A 166 9.49 -10.10 -6.21
C LEU A 166 9.19 -11.48 -6.80
N ALA A 167 10.02 -11.96 -7.73
CA ALA A 167 9.86 -13.28 -8.35
C ALA A 167 9.89 -14.41 -7.33
N ARG A 168 10.86 -14.41 -6.41
CA ARG A 168 10.92 -15.40 -5.31
C ARG A 168 9.71 -15.34 -4.40
N THR A 169 9.16 -14.15 -4.20
CA THR A 169 7.98 -13.97 -3.36
C THR A 169 6.74 -14.58 -4.04
N ILE A 170 6.52 -14.28 -5.33
CA ILE A 170 5.44 -14.89 -6.12
C ILE A 170 5.57 -16.43 -6.14
N GLU A 171 6.76 -16.93 -6.38
CA GLU A 171 7.04 -18.38 -6.40
C GLU A 171 6.66 -19.05 -5.06
N ARG A 172 7.02 -18.43 -3.95
CA ARG A 172 6.66 -18.90 -2.60
C ARG A 172 5.15 -18.87 -2.35
N GLU A 173 4.46 -17.82 -2.77
CA GLU A 173 3.01 -17.71 -2.60
C GLU A 173 2.26 -18.75 -3.45
N LEU A 174 2.69 -19.02 -4.68
CA LEU A 174 2.18 -20.13 -5.51
C LEU A 174 2.42 -21.50 -4.84
N ALA A 175 3.61 -21.71 -4.28
CA ALA A 175 3.93 -22.95 -3.59
C ALA A 175 3.05 -23.22 -2.36
N LYS A 176 2.64 -22.19 -1.61
CA LYS A 176 1.66 -22.32 -0.51
C LYS A 176 0.31 -22.88 -0.98
N SER A 177 -0.06 -22.57 -2.22
CA SER A 177 -1.28 -23.08 -2.86
C SER A 177 -1.09 -24.40 -3.60
N GLY A 178 0.07 -25.06 -3.46
CA GLY A 178 0.40 -26.31 -4.12
C GLY A 178 0.65 -26.19 -5.63
N VAL A 179 0.87 -24.97 -6.13
CA VAL A 179 1.09 -24.71 -7.56
C VAL A 179 2.56 -24.41 -7.83
N SER A 180 3.12 -25.11 -8.83
CA SER A 180 4.50 -24.93 -9.22
C SER A 180 4.69 -23.73 -10.15
N ALA A 181 5.87 -23.12 -10.10
CA ALA A 181 6.29 -22.06 -11.01
C ALA A 181 7.71 -22.30 -11.53
N GLU A 182 7.96 -21.85 -12.76
CA GLU A 182 9.29 -21.81 -13.36
C GLU A 182 9.76 -20.35 -13.37
N ARG A 183 10.82 -20.04 -12.61
CA ARG A 183 11.40 -18.68 -12.62
C ARG A 183 12.48 -18.58 -13.69
N ARG A 184 12.43 -17.50 -14.48
CA ARG A 184 13.35 -17.22 -15.57
C ARG A 184 13.85 -15.80 -15.51
N SER A 185 15.16 -15.62 -15.46
CA SER A 185 15.79 -14.35 -15.75
C SER A 185 15.92 -14.18 -17.26
N ILE A 186 15.48 -13.04 -17.79
CA ILE A 186 15.51 -12.75 -19.23
C ILE A 186 16.41 -11.57 -19.50
N SER A 187 17.36 -11.78 -20.39
CA SER A 187 18.15 -10.71 -21.00
C SER A 187 17.65 -10.36 -22.39
N PRO A 188 17.93 -9.14 -22.92
CA PRO A 188 17.51 -8.73 -24.25
C PRO A 188 17.91 -9.70 -25.37
N GLU A 189 19.07 -10.34 -25.25
CA GLU A 189 19.58 -11.29 -26.23
C GLU A 189 18.77 -12.58 -26.32
N GLN A 190 18.07 -12.94 -25.26
CA GLN A 190 17.26 -14.18 -25.17
C GLN A 190 15.86 -14.01 -25.77
N LEU A 191 15.40 -12.78 -26.04
CA LEU A 191 14.05 -12.49 -26.51
C LEU A 191 13.73 -13.19 -27.84
N SER A 192 14.70 -13.28 -28.75
CA SER A 192 14.50 -13.89 -30.07
C SER A 192 14.09 -15.36 -30.00
N TYR A 193 14.57 -16.11 -29.01
CA TYR A 193 14.27 -17.53 -28.81
C TYR A 193 13.03 -17.76 -27.95
N LEU A 194 12.64 -16.80 -27.13
CA LEU A 194 11.57 -16.93 -26.16
C LEU A 194 10.24 -17.35 -26.78
N ARG A 195 9.87 -16.76 -27.92
CA ARG A 195 8.61 -17.11 -28.61
C ARG A 195 8.55 -18.59 -28.99
N GLN A 196 9.64 -19.16 -29.44
CA GLN A 196 9.71 -20.57 -29.80
C GLN A 196 9.64 -21.46 -28.55
N GLU A 197 10.34 -21.10 -27.50
CA GLU A 197 10.32 -21.82 -26.24
C GLU A 197 8.94 -21.80 -25.59
N MET A 198 8.25 -20.66 -25.60
CA MET A 198 6.89 -20.53 -25.04
C MET A 198 5.86 -21.36 -25.81
N ARG A 199 5.98 -21.48 -27.12
CA ARG A 199 5.07 -22.32 -27.94
C ARG A 199 5.19 -23.81 -27.66
N GLY A 200 6.34 -24.27 -27.21
CA GLY A 200 6.59 -25.67 -26.89
C GLY A 200 6.14 -26.10 -25.50
N LYS A 201 5.74 -25.16 -24.65
CA LYS A 201 5.38 -25.39 -23.24
C LYS A 201 3.94 -24.98 -22.96
N SER A 202 3.28 -25.74 -22.11
CA SER A 202 1.92 -25.44 -21.66
C SER A 202 1.97 -24.87 -20.25
N PHE A 203 1.94 -23.54 -20.15
CA PHE A 203 1.84 -22.84 -18.88
C PHE A 203 0.40 -22.50 -18.53
N ARG A 204 0.13 -22.32 -17.23
CA ARG A 204 -1.14 -21.82 -16.70
C ARG A 204 -1.29 -20.32 -16.89
N GLY A 205 -0.19 -19.58 -16.80
CA GLY A 205 -0.12 -18.13 -16.97
C GLY A 205 1.30 -17.62 -16.74
N VAL A 206 1.46 -16.31 -16.85
CA VAL A 206 2.75 -15.61 -16.78
C VAL A 206 2.71 -14.53 -15.70
N PHE A 207 3.71 -14.46 -14.86
CA PHE A 207 3.96 -13.33 -14.00
C PHE A 207 5.12 -12.50 -14.50
N PHE A 208 4.96 -11.19 -14.53
CA PHE A 208 6.04 -10.24 -14.74
C PHE A 208 6.52 -9.66 -13.42
N ALA A 209 7.68 -10.11 -12.95
CA ALA A 209 8.38 -9.53 -11.81
C ALA A 209 9.43 -8.55 -12.33
N MET A 210 8.98 -7.43 -12.89
CA MET A 210 9.82 -6.40 -13.53
C MET A 210 9.02 -5.11 -13.74
N SER A 211 9.70 -4.03 -14.10
CA SER A 211 9.05 -2.75 -14.41
C SER A 211 8.15 -2.82 -15.65
N ALA A 212 7.19 -1.89 -15.77
CA ALA A 212 6.32 -1.78 -16.95
C ALA A 212 7.11 -1.68 -18.26
N GLN A 213 8.23 -0.92 -18.25
CA GLN A 213 9.09 -0.77 -19.42
C GLN A 213 9.70 -2.10 -19.88
N GLN A 214 10.18 -2.91 -18.94
CA GLN A 214 10.77 -4.20 -19.27
C GLN A 214 9.71 -5.22 -19.69
N ALA A 215 8.56 -5.19 -19.01
CA ALA A 215 7.42 -6.03 -19.32
C ALA A 215 6.86 -5.76 -20.74
N SER A 216 6.79 -4.49 -21.16
CA SER A 216 6.34 -4.13 -22.51
C SER A 216 7.26 -4.67 -23.61
N LEU A 217 8.57 -4.71 -23.38
CA LEU A 217 9.53 -5.33 -24.30
C LEU A 217 9.36 -6.85 -24.39
N LEU A 218 8.94 -7.49 -23.32
CA LEU A 218 8.79 -8.94 -23.22
C LEU A 218 7.42 -9.43 -23.75
N ARG A 219 6.36 -8.67 -23.52
CA ARG A 219 4.97 -9.06 -23.81
C ARG A 219 4.72 -9.55 -25.24
N PRO A 220 5.31 -8.96 -26.31
CA PRO A 220 5.13 -9.43 -27.69
C PRO A 220 5.63 -10.86 -27.96
N TYR A 221 6.46 -11.40 -27.10
CA TYR A 221 7.01 -12.77 -27.24
C TYR A 221 6.19 -13.80 -26.45
N ILE A 222 5.25 -13.37 -25.63
CA ILE A 222 4.34 -14.23 -24.87
C ILE A 222 3.11 -14.52 -25.73
N PRO A 223 2.65 -15.79 -25.84
CA PRO A 223 1.42 -16.11 -26.55
C PRO A 223 0.23 -15.29 -26.05
N PRO A 224 -0.59 -14.71 -26.92
CA PRO A 224 -1.69 -13.82 -26.55
C PRO A 224 -2.76 -14.51 -25.69
N GLU A 225 -2.92 -15.82 -25.85
CA GLU A 225 -3.86 -16.66 -25.10
C GLU A 225 -3.45 -16.93 -23.65
N LEU A 226 -2.19 -16.69 -23.30
CA LEU A 226 -1.72 -16.86 -21.92
C LEU A 226 -2.05 -15.61 -21.10
N PRO A 227 -2.77 -15.77 -19.98
CA PRO A 227 -3.01 -14.67 -19.05
C PRO A 227 -1.70 -14.20 -18.44
N VAL A 228 -1.57 -12.88 -18.34
CA VAL A 228 -0.37 -12.21 -17.81
C VAL A 228 -0.75 -11.38 -16.59
N PHE A 229 0.09 -11.44 -15.56
CA PHE A 229 -0.13 -10.82 -14.26
C PHE A 229 1.06 -9.96 -13.85
N GLY A 230 0.80 -8.77 -13.29
CA GLY A 230 1.81 -7.86 -12.76
C GLY A 230 1.35 -7.17 -11.49
N THR A 231 2.28 -6.75 -10.64
CA THR A 231 2.01 -5.90 -9.46
C THR A 231 1.86 -4.44 -9.88
N THR A 232 1.63 -3.55 -8.91
CA THR A 232 1.66 -2.09 -9.12
C THR A 232 2.95 -1.64 -9.83
N TYR A 233 4.09 -2.27 -9.55
CA TYR A 233 5.39 -1.98 -10.17
C TYR A 233 5.43 -2.25 -11.68
N THR A 234 4.63 -3.19 -12.15
CA THR A 234 4.53 -3.56 -13.58
C THR A 234 3.45 -2.74 -14.32
N SER A 235 2.66 -1.95 -13.60
CA SER A 235 1.59 -1.17 -14.20
C SER A 235 2.13 -0.01 -15.06
N PRO A 236 1.63 0.17 -16.28
CA PRO A 236 2.00 1.30 -17.14
C PRO A 236 1.38 2.62 -16.71
N LEU A 237 0.36 2.62 -15.83
CA LEU A 237 -0.36 3.83 -15.41
C LEU A 237 0.50 4.83 -14.66
N HIS A 238 1.57 4.36 -14.07
CA HIS A 238 2.38 5.12 -13.13
C HIS A 238 3.59 5.83 -13.75
N LEU A 239 3.74 5.75 -15.05
CA LEU A 239 4.83 6.43 -15.73
C LEU A 239 4.54 7.92 -15.83
N GLN A 240 5.51 8.74 -15.42
CA GLN A 240 5.42 10.20 -15.48
C GLN A 240 5.25 10.71 -16.92
N ASP A 241 5.87 10.04 -17.87
CA ASP A 241 5.72 10.34 -19.29
C ASP A 241 4.45 9.68 -19.84
N ARG A 242 3.42 10.49 -20.10
CA ARG A 242 2.13 10.05 -20.66
C ARG A 242 2.27 9.34 -22.01
N MET A 243 3.26 9.73 -22.84
CA MET A 243 3.51 9.06 -24.12
C MET A 243 4.07 7.66 -23.92
N GLN A 244 5.03 7.52 -22.98
CA GLN A 244 5.54 6.21 -22.60
C GLN A 244 4.47 5.35 -21.96
N ALA A 245 3.67 5.92 -21.04
CA ALA A 245 2.55 5.22 -20.39
C ALA A 245 1.57 4.66 -21.43
N LYS A 246 1.18 5.48 -22.41
CA LYS A 246 0.28 5.07 -23.49
C LYS A 246 0.89 3.98 -24.38
N THR A 247 2.17 4.11 -24.74
CA THR A 247 2.87 3.12 -25.57
C THR A 247 2.97 1.79 -24.84
N GLN A 248 3.39 1.81 -23.57
CA GLN A 248 3.53 0.58 -22.78
C GLN A 248 2.18 -0.05 -22.43
N ALA A 249 1.12 0.74 -22.23
CA ALA A 249 -0.23 0.21 -22.06
C ALA A 249 -0.70 -0.55 -23.31
N ASN A 250 -0.40 -0.07 -24.51
CA ASN A 250 -0.69 -0.79 -25.74
C ASN A 250 0.05 -2.12 -25.84
N ASP A 251 1.32 -2.16 -25.41
CA ASP A 251 2.12 -3.39 -25.42
C ASP A 251 1.63 -4.39 -24.37
N LEU A 252 1.12 -3.91 -23.23
CA LEU A 252 0.69 -4.71 -22.09
C LEU A 252 -0.81 -5.01 -22.06
N VAL A 253 -1.50 -4.80 -23.17
CA VAL A 253 -2.94 -5.07 -23.29
C VAL A 253 -3.34 -6.44 -22.75
N GLY A 254 -4.39 -6.45 -21.93
CA GLY A 254 -4.94 -7.67 -21.32
C GLY A 254 -4.16 -8.17 -20.11
N MET A 255 -3.07 -7.51 -19.71
CA MET A 255 -2.39 -7.83 -18.46
C MET A 255 -3.27 -7.46 -17.28
N VAL A 256 -3.41 -8.39 -16.34
CA VAL A 256 -4.05 -8.15 -15.05
C VAL A 256 -3.03 -7.56 -14.10
N THR A 257 -3.37 -6.42 -13.48
CA THR A 257 -2.49 -5.72 -12.54
C THR A 257 -3.22 -5.38 -11.25
N LEU A 258 -2.47 -4.94 -10.26
CA LEU A 258 -2.95 -4.35 -9.02
C LEU A 258 -2.77 -2.84 -9.08
N GLU A 259 -3.77 -2.09 -8.60
CA GLU A 259 -3.76 -0.64 -8.61
C GLU A 259 -4.19 -0.06 -7.26
N LEU A 260 -3.76 1.17 -6.99
CA LEU A 260 -4.26 1.91 -5.84
C LEU A 260 -5.67 2.43 -6.12
N PRO A 261 -6.61 2.41 -5.17
CA PRO A 261 -7.92 3.04 -5.35
C PRO A 261 -7.84 4.51 -5.75
N ALA A 262 -6.83 5.23 -5.28
CA ALA A 262 -6.58 6.62 -5.69
C ALA A 262 -6.30 6.79 -7.19
N GLU A 263 -5.83 5.75 -7.88
CA GLU A 263 -5.56 5.75 -9.32
C GLU A 263 -6.75 5.22 -10.13
N THR A 264 -7.60 4.41 -9.50
CA THR A 264 -8.67 3.68 -10.19
C THR A 264 -10.03 4.33 -10.08
N LYS A 265 -10.28 5.05 -8.99
CA LYS A 265 -11.57 5.69 -8.69
C LYS A 265 -11.40 7.20 -8.69
N LEU A 266 -11.83 7.84 -9.77
CA LEU A 266 -11.82 9.30 -9.91
C LEU A 266 -12.80 9.99 -8.97
N PRO A 267 -12.53 11.28 -8.63
CA PRO A 267 -11.88 11.58 -7.37
C PRO A 267 -12.81 11.16 -6.24
N LEU A 268 -12.40 10.28 -5.39
CA LEU A 268 -13.06 10.05 -4.12
C LEU A 268 -13.23 11.41 -3.45
N SER A 269 -14.47 11.83 -3.18
CA SER A 269 -14.77 13.17 -2.69
C SER A 269 -14.03 13.52 -1.40
N SER A 270 -13.78 12.51 -0.57
CA SER A 270 -12.99 12.57 0.67
C SER A 270 -11.51 12.89 0.46
N TYR A 271 -10.95 12.61 -0.74
CA TYR A 271 -9.52 12.77 -1.04
C TYR A 271 -9.20 13.91 -2.02
N SER A 272 -10.22 14.57 -2.58
CA SER A 272 -10.04 15.65 -3.55
C SER A 272 -9.04 16.73 -3.12
N GLY A 273 -8.97 17.03 -1.81
CA GLY A 273 -8.03 17.99 -1.25
C GLY A 273 -6.56 17.55 -1.23
N TYR A 274 -6.27 16.27 -1.49
CA TYR A 274 -4.90 15.74 -1.55
C TYR A 274 -4.39 15.62 -2.99
N MET A 275 -5.29 15.55 -3.98
CA MET A 275 -4.94 15.23 -5.37
C MET A 275 -3.94 16.20 -5.98
N LYS A 276 -4.01 17.50 -5.64
CA LYS A 276 -3.07 18.51 -6.14
C LYS A 276 -1.59 18.19 -5.83
N GLU A 277 -1.31 17.66 -4.67
CA GLU A 277 0.06 17.24 -4.30
C GLU A 277 0.37 15.85 -4.84
N TYR A 278 -0.60 14.94 -4.79
CA TYR A 278 -0.51 13.59 -5.29
C TYR A 278 -0.13 13.54 -6.78
N ASP A 279 -0.77 14.35 -7.62
CA ASP A 279 -0.55 14.38 -9.08
C ASP A 279 0.86 14.82 -9.50
N LYS A 280 1.59 15.49 -8.61
CA LYS A 280 2.97 15.93 -8.88
C LYS A 280 4.03 14.88 -8.55
N MET A 281 3.62 13.80 -7.88
CA MET A 281 4.52 12.77 -7.36
C MET A 281 4.78 11.68 -8.40
N SER A 282 5.95 11.04 -8.31
CA SER A 282 6.22 9.78 -8.99
C SER A 282 5.32 8.67 -8.44
N GLN A 283 5.22 7.55 -9.15
CA GLN A 283 4.42 6.40 -8.69
C GLN A 283 4.78 5.94 -7.27
N GLU A 284 6.07 5.72 -7.03
CA GLU A 284 6.54 5.27 -5.73
C GLU A 284 6.21 6.28 -4.62
N GLU A 285 6.35 7.59 -4.93
CA GLU A 285 5.97 8.65 -4.01
C GLU A 285 4.47 8.69 -3.75
N ARG A 286 3.63 8.50 -4.77
CA ARG A 286 2.17 8.43 -4.65
C ARG A 286 1.74 7.29 -3.75
N GLN A 287 2.33 6.12 -3.92
CA GLN A 287 2.07 4.95 -3.09
C GLN A 287 2.38 5.23 -1.62
N MET A 288 3.56 5.79 -1.35
CA MET A 288 3.98 6.14 0.00
C MET A 288 3.12 7.25 0.62
N PHE A 289 2.76 8.25 -0.16
CA PHE A 289 1.89 9.35 0.27
C PHE A 289 0.49 8.84 0.65
N ALA A 290 -0.10 8.01 -0.20
CA ALA A 290 -1.39 7.37 0.05
C ALA A 290 -1.38 6.54 1.34
N VAL A 291 -0.35 5.70 1.53
CA VAL A 291 -0.17 4.95 2.78
C VAL A 291 -0.03 5.87 3.99
N GLY A 292 0.62 7.02 3.84
CA GLY A 292 0.75 8.00 4.92
C GLY A 292 -0.59 8.59 5.38
N ILE A 293 -1.48 8.92 4.43
CA ILE A 293 -2.84 9.38 4.72
C ILE A 293 -3.63 8.28 5.43
N ASP A 294 -3.58 7.07 4.91
CA ASP A 294 -4.33 5.94 5.44
C ASP A 294 -3.81 5.50 6.82
N ALA A 295 -2.49 5.60 7.07
CA ALA A 295 -1.90 5.33 8.38
C ALA A 295 -2.44 6.28 9.46
N TRP A 296 -2.67 7.56 9.12
CA TRP A 296 -3.33 8.49 10.03
C TRP A 296 -4.76 8.06 10.36
N GLN A 297 -5.56 7.69 9.34
CA GLN A 297 -6.94 7.25 9.52
C GLN A 297 -7.03 5.97 10.38
N VAL A 298 -6.13 5.01 10.13
CA VAL A 298 -6.00 3.80 10.95
C VAL A 298 -5.68 4.18 12.40
N GLY A 299 -4.76 5.13 12.62
CA GLY A 299 -4.41 5.64 13.94
C GLY A 299 -5.60 6.25 14.66
N GLU A 300 -6.45 7.05 14.00
CA GLU A 300 -7.65 7.62 14.59
C GLU A 300 -8.66 6.53 15.04
N GLN A 301 -8.82 5.44 14.29
CA GLN A 301 -9.68 4.34 14.70
C GLN A 301 -9.04 3.55 15.85
N TRP A 302 -7.74 3.37 15.82
CA TRP A 302 -7.00 2.69 16.89
C TRP A 302 -7.09 3.43 18.23
N LEU A 303 -7.03 4.75 18.21
CA LEU A 303 -7.27 5.59 19.40
C LEU A 303 -8.68 5.44 19.99
N LYS A 304 -9.68 5.10 19.17
CA LYS A 304 -11.05 4.83 19.61
C LYS A 304 -11.25 3.41 20.13
N TRP A 305 -10.19 2.61 20.18
CA TRP A 305 -10.23 1.20 20.57
C TRP A 305 -11.22 0.38 19.73
N ALA A 306 -11.32 0.71 18.44
CA ALA A 306 -12.16 -0.01 17.51
C ALA A 306 -11.66 -1.45 17.36
N LYS A 307 -12.54 -2.44 17.65
CA LYS A 307 -12.23 -3.86 17.48
C LYS A 307 -12.25 -4.28 16.02
N ASP A 308 -13.11 -3.63 15.25
CA ASP A 308 -13.28 -3.87 13.83
C ASP A 308 -13.49 -2.54 13.12
N PHE A 309 -12.89 -2.37 11.96
CA PHE A 309 -13.15 -1.24 11.08
C PHE A 309 -12.89 -1.59 9.61
N SER A 310 -13.60 -0.89 8.75
CA SER A 310 -13.39 -0.96 7.31
C SER A 310 -13.49 0.45 6.73
N PHE A 311 -12.55 0.77 5.85
CA PHE A 311 -12.61 1.98 5.05
C PHE A 311 -12.98 1.58 3.62
N SER A 312 -14.20 1.92 3.19
CA SER A 312 -14.64 1.73 1.81
C SER A 312 -13.89 2.63 0.83
N GLU A 313 -13.48 3.81 1.34
CA GLU A 313 -12.68 4.80 0.62
C GLU A 313 -11.37 5.01 1.36
N SER A 314 -10.27 4.56 0.77
CA SER A 314 -8.91 4.78 1.22
C SER A 314 -8.00 4.92 0.01
N MET A 315 -6.90 5.67 0.13
CA MET A 315 -6.06 6.00 -1.02
C MET A 315 -5.16 4.86 -1.44
N SER A 316 -4.60 4.13 -0.47
CA SER A 316 -3.58 3.12 -0.75
C SER A 316 -4.13 1.71 -0.97
N GLY A 317 -5.39 1.45 -0.66
CA GLY A 317 -6.04 0.14 -0.73
C GLY A 317 -7.30 0.11 0.12
N ARG A 318 -8.26 -0.77 -0.15
CA ARG A 318 -9.35 -1.02 0.78
C ARG A 318 -8.76 -1.55 2.08
N LEU A 319 -9.00 -0.86 3.19
CA LEU A 319 -8.45 -1.21 4.50
C LEU A 319 -9.51 -1.87 5.34
N THR A 320 -9.18 -3.04 5.88
CA THR A 320 -10.03 -3.75 6.85
C THR A 320 -9.20 -4.21 8.03
N TYR A 321 -9.78 -4.16 9.20
CA TYR A 321 -9.20 -4.71 10.42
C TYR A 321 -10.29 -5.44 11.20
N SER A 322 -9.95 -6.65 11.66
CA SER A 322 -10.73 -7.38 12.65
C SER A 322 -9.81 -7.89 13.74
N SER A 323 -10.23 -7.73 14.99
CA SER A 323 -9.50 -8.25 16.15
C SER A 323 -9.39 -9.77 16.15
N GLU A 324 -10.26 -10.47 15.41
CA GLU A 324 -10.20 -11.91 15.23
C GLU A 324 -9.10 -12.36 14.27
N ASP A 325 -8.71 -11.51 13.31
CA ASP A 325 -7.67 -11.77 12.32
C ASP A 325 -6.25 -11.41 12.83
N GLY A 326 -6.12 -11.09 14.10
CA GLY A 326 -4.86 -10.63 14.72
C GLY A 326 -4.64 -9.13 14.52
N GLN A 327 -3.42 -8.67 14.82
CA GLN A 327 -3.08 -7.25 14.87
C GLN A 327 -2.61 -6.71 13.49
N ARG A 328 -3.36 -7.04 12.42
CA ARG A 328 -3.00 -6.66 11.04
C ARG A 328 -4.14 -5.92 10.36
N VAL A 329 -3.82 -4.77 9.82
CA VAL A 329 -4.69 -4.06 8.87
C VAL A 329 -4.45 -4.66 7.49
N ILE A 330 -5.47 -5.30 6.94
CA ILE A 330 -5.44 -5.85 5.59
C ILE A 330 -5.63 -4.69 4.62
N ARG A 331 -4.69 -4.54 3.68
CA ARG A 331 -4.74 -3.55 2.59
C ARG A 331 -4.94 -4.28 1.28
N GLN A 332 -6.12 -4.14 0.70
CA GLN A 332 -6.48 -4.76 -0.58
C GLN A 332 -6.43 -3.72 -1.69
N LEU A 333 -5.58 -3.97 -2.69
CA LEU A 333 -5.48 -3.19 -3.92
C LEU A 333 -6.61 -3.54 -4.88
N ASP A 334 -6.95 -2.63 -5.78
CA ASP A 334 -7.93 -2.89 -6.81
C ASP A 334 -7.30 -3.75 -7.93
N LYS A 335 -8.07 -4.71 -8.44
CA LYS A 335 -7.72 -5.47 -9.64
C LYS A 335 -8.07 -4.64 -10.86
N ALA A 336 -7.14 -4.54 -11.79
CA ALA A 336 -7.34 -3.85 -13.05
C ALA A 336 -6.86 -4.69 -14.23
N VAL A 337 -7.36 -4.37 -15.44
CA VAL A 337 -6.91 -4.98 -16.68
C VAL A 337 -6.44 -3.87 -17.61
N VAL A 338 -5.20 -3.97 -18.08
CA VAL A 338 -4.63 -2.99 -19.01
C VAL A 338 -5.34 -3.07 -20.34
N ASN A 339 -6.00 -1.98 -20.77
CA ASN A 339 -6.72 -1.88 -22.01
C ASN A 339 -6.02 -0.95 -23.02
N PRO A 340 -6.15 -1.22 -24.34
CA PRO A 340 -5.68 -0.28 -25.35
C PRO A 340 -6.48 1.03 -25.22
N SER A 341 -5.78 2.16 -25.21
CA SER A 341 -6.45 3.45 -25.29
C SER A 341 -7.20 3.53 -26.62
N LYS A 342 -8.53 3.63 -26.56
CA LYS A 342 -9.33 4.03 -27.74
C LYS A 342 -8.82 5.40 -28.18
N THR A 343 -8.32 5.47 -29.39
CA THR A 343 -7.83 6.69 -30.01
C THR A 343 -8.90 7.77 -29.93
N GLY A 344 -8.71 8.82 -29.13
CA GLY A 344 -9.43 10.06 -29.35
C GLY A 344 -10.08 10.80 -28.20
N SER A 345 -10.08 10.36 -26.97
CA SER A 345 -10.53 11.20 -25.85
C SER A 345 -9.57 11.15 -24.66
N ALA A 346 -9.29 12.32 -24.15
CA ALA A 346 -8.40 12.52 -23.03
C ALA A 346 -8.96 11.84 -21.76
N GLU A 347 -8.08 11.20 -21.01
CA GLU A 347 -8.16 10.97 -19.57
C GLU A 347 -8.88 9.75 -18.98
N GLU A 348 -9.69 8.94 -19.71
CA GLU A 348 -10.54 7.96 -19.00
C GLU A 348 -10.26 6.46 -19.25
N ASP A 349 -9.38 6.03 -20.17
CA ASP A 349 -9.47 4.67 -20.71
C ASP A 349 -8.18 3.82 -20.70
N LEU A 350 -7.18 4.08 -19.86
CA LEU A 350 -5.99 3.22 -19.80
C LEU A 350 -6.24 1.88 -19.07
N VAL A 351 -7.22 1.84 -18.17
CA VAL A 351 -7.51 0.67 -17.32
C VAL A 351 -9.02 0.49 -17.14
N GLN A 352 -9.53 -0.72 -17.37
CA GLN A 352 -10.90 -1.09 -16.98
C GLN A 352 -10.91 -1.72 -15.58
N PHE A 353 -11.81 -1.23 -14.74
CA PHE A 353 -12.06 -1.82 -13.44
C PHE A 353 -13.08 -2.95 -13.60
N THR A 354 -12.72 -4.12 -13.09
CA THR A 354 -13.73 -5.15 -12.84
C THR A 354 -14.24 -4.91 -11.44
N GLU A 355 -15.43 -4.31 -11.31
CA GLU A 355 -16.18 -4.40 -10.06
C GLU A 355 -16.44 -5.89 -9.81
N ASP A 356 -15.82 -6.45 -8.80
CA ASP A 356 -16.33 -7.67 -8.19
C ASP A 356 -17.72 -7.29 -7.66
N ALA A 357 -18.75 -7.72 -8.34
CA ALA A 357 -20.09 -7.80 -7.80
C ALA A 357 -20.01 -8.77 -6.61
N GLY A 358 -19.57 -8.27 -5.48
CA GLY A 358 -19.67 -8.94 -4.20
C GLY A 358 -21.15 -9.07 -3.92
N ASP A 359 -21.63 -10.28 -4.12
CA ASP A 359 -22.97 -10.73 -3.84
C ASP A 359 -23.32 -10.40 -2.38
N ALA A 360 -24.12 -9.36 -2.21
CA ALA A 360 -24.83 -9.09 -0.97
C ALA A 360 -26.04 -10.04 -0.98
N GLY A 361 -25.83 -11.27 -0.59
CA GLY A 361 -26.83 -12.30 -0.43
C GLY A 361 -26.94 -12.70 1.03
N LEU A 362 -27.97 -12.12 1.72
CA LEU A 362 -28.72 -12.61 2.91
C LEU A 362 -27.88 -13.13 4.11
#